data_39f1c88a0c4c6d53c7927d15721b33e7
#
_entry.id   39f1c88a0c4c6d53c7927d15721b33e7
#
_cell.length_a   1.000
_cell.length_b   1.000
_cell.length_c   1.000
_cell.angle_alpha   90.00
_cell.angle_beta   90.00
_cell.angle_gamma   90.00
#
_symmetry.space_group_name_H-M   'P 1'
#
loop_
_entity.id
_entity.type
_entity.pdbx_description
1 polymer ?
#
loop_
_entity_poly.entity_id
_entity_poly.type
_entity_poly.pdbx_seq_one_letter_code
_entity_poly.pdbx_strand_id
1 'polypeptide(L)'
;MLLLAGLCPGLGRSPEENRYPFPEGQRRQRPSAHPTAKPISGSQIGVPSITKVEPPSWWAHHSINPVRLLVRGKNLRDARVRATKAGTQTSEVFVNRNGTYLFVNVRLSSTARPGSYPLTLVTPQGSTTIPFEIETPLAAKTHFQGITNGDVIYLIMPDRFADGDPSNNAPADAPAAANDRKNPRAYHGGDLRGVIDHLPYLKDLGVTALWLTPWYDNWNGVNNCDKPWCPNTYYHGYHAIDYYAVEDRFGDLATLRELVEKAHALGLKIIQDQVANHVGSRHPWVIDAPLDNWFHGTLAQHALNKFRNSVLLSPHANQEEFRNTLDGWFSDDLPDMNQEEPEVARYEIQNALWWIGVTGLDGIRQDTIQYMPRSFIRELSDALHRQYPRMWMVGEVFERDAAQTAFFIGDHTGWDGVDTKLDSVFDFPVWNASLLAFTNKVPVRALRDQLKYDALYPDPSRITNLANNHDTARFMSLEGATLEGAMMHIAFTLSVRGTPQLYYGEEIAMEGKEDPDNRRDFPGGFPGDARNAFTPEGRKPREQKMHEWTRNWIRLRAEHSALRRGRLIDLFYDDDAYVFARQ
;
A
#
# COMPACT_ATOMS: atom_id res chain seq x y z
N MET A 1 -26.61 -14.90 -36.24
CA MET A 1 -25.48 -15.73 -36.70
C MET A 1 -25.04 -15.20 -38.04
N LEU A 2 -24.10 -14.28 -38.06
CA LEU A 2 -23.39 -13.83 -39.25
C LEU A 2 -21.94 -13.56 -38.81
N LEU A 3 -21.04 -14.45 -39.20
CA LEU A 3 -19.62 -14.25 -39.19
C LEU A 3 -19.22 -13.30 -40.32
N LEU A 4 -18.56 -12.20 -40.01
CA LEU A 4 -17.77 -11.44 -40.97
C LEU A 4 -16.30 -11.51 -40.52
N ALA A 5 -15.53 -12.40 -41.17
CA ALA A 5 -14.11 -12.41 -41.14
C ALA A 5 -13.57 -11.40 -42.15
N GLY A 6 -12.99 -10.31 -41.69
CA GLY A 6 -12.25 -9.35 -42.51
C GLY A 6 -10.75 -9.54 -42.28
N LEU A 7 -10.06 -10.14 -43.23
CA LEU A 7 -8.61 -10.20 -43.33
C LEU A 7 -8.08 -8.81 -43.68
N CYS A 8 -7.27 -8.21 -42.81
CA CYS A 8 -6.31 -7.15 -43.16
C CYS A 8 -4.89 -7.71 -43.08
N PRO A 9 -4.07 -7.55 -44.12
CA PRO A 9 -2.68 -7.97 -44.10
C PRO A 9 -1.76 -6.88 -43.55
N GLY A 10 -0.87 -7.28 -42.69
CA GLY A 10 0.46 -6.69 -42.50
C GLY A 10 0.56 -5.37 -41.75
N LEU A 11 0.68 -5.45 -40.44
CA LEU A 11 1.45 -4.48 -39.64
C LEU A 11 2.40 -5.25 -38.73
N GLY A 12 3.63 -4.74 -38.68
CA GLY A 12 4.80 -5.36 -38.10
C GLY A 12 4.63 -5.78 -36.62
N ARG A 13 5.42 -6.76 -36.26
CA ARG A 13 5.55 -7.30 -34.91
C ARG A 13 5.68 -6.16 -33.88
N SER A 14 4.74 -6.11 -32.95
CA SER A 14 4.89 -5.34 -31.73
C SER A 14 6.09 -5.87 -30.92
N PRO A 15 6.81 -4.99 -30.19
CA PRO A 15 7.82 -5.44 -29.25
C PRO A 15 7.20 -6.39 -28.24
N GLU A 16 7.90 -7.47 -27.94
CA GLU A 16 7.52 -8.45 -26.93
C GLU A 16 7.14 -7.73 -25.64
N GLU A 17 5.90 -7.95 -25.20
CA GLU A 17 5.43 -7.56 -23.88
C GLU A 17 6.38 -8.21 -22.85
N ASN A 18 7.11 -7.39 -22.09
CA ASN A 18 7.73 -7.83 -20.86
C ASN A 18 6.63 -8.21 -19.88
N ARG A 19 6.13 -9.42 -20.01
CA ARG A 19 5.31 -10.06 -18.98
C ARG A 19 6.25 -10.47 -17.87
N TYR A 20 5.92 -10.10 -16.64
CA TYR A 20 6.46 -10.79 -15.48
C TYR A 20 6.31 -12.29 -15.73
N PRO A 21 7.34 -13.11 -15.53
CA PRO A 21 7.26 -14.54 -15.77
C PRO A 21 6.48 -15.23 -14.63
N PHE A 22 5.16 -15.11 -14.66
CA PHE A 22 4.32 -16.04 -13.93
C PHE A 22 4.14 -17.28 -14.82
N PRO A 23 4.49 -18.48 -14.36
CA PRO A 23 4.34 -19.68 -15.16
C PRO A 23 2.85 -19.93 -15.45
N GLU A 24 2.53 -20.20 -16.72
CA GLU A 24 1.20 -20.62 -17.16
C GLU A 24 0.71 -21.81 -16.34
N GLY A 25 -0.47 -21.63 -15.72
CA GLY A 25 -1.08 -22.61 -14.84
C GLY A 25 -1.38 -23.93 -15.56
N GLN A 26 -0.91 -25.02 -15.00
CA GLN A 26 -1.35 -26.37 -15.35
C GLN A 26 -2.86 -26.47 -15.09
N ARG A 27 -3.62 -26.83 -16.14
CA ARG A 27 -5.04 -27.20 -16.04
C ARG A 27 -5.19 -28.35 -15.04
N ARG A 28 -5.69 -28.04 -13.84
CA ARG A 28 -6.20 -29.09 -12.93
C ARG A 28 -7.63 -29.43 -13.31
N GLN A 29 -7.89 -30.73 -13.42
CA GLN A 29 -9.21 -31.33 -13.62
C GLN A 29 -10.16 -30.93 -12.50
N ARG A 30 -11.43 -30.66 -12.83
CA ARG A 30 -12.50 -30.39 -11.85
C ARG A 30 -12.58 -31.54 -10.84
N PRO A 31 -12.53 -31.29 -9.54
CA PRO A 31 -12.92 -32.30 -8.55
C PRO A 31 -14.44 -32.35 -8.48
N SER A 32 -14.96 -33.56 -8.51
CA SER A 32 -16.34 -33.87 -8.24
C SER A 32 -16.66 -33.75 -6.73
N ALA A 33 -17.84 -33.22 -6.42
CA ALA A 33 -18.62 -33.28 -5.18
C ALA A 33 -17.86 -32.95 -3.86
N HIS A 34 -18.41 -31.95 -3.18
CA HIS A 34 -18.03 -31.50 -1.85
C HIS A 34 -17.89 -32.63 -0.82
N PRO A 35 -16.76 -32.73 -0.10
CA PRO A 35 -16.76 -33.39 1.18
C PRO A 35 -17.38 -32.42 2.20
N THR A 36 -18.54 -32.74 2.69
CA THR A 36 -19.10 -32.12 3.90
C THR A 36 -18.08 -32.25 5.02
N ALA A 37 -17.51 -31.12 5.44
CA ALA A 37 -16.65 -31.06 6.62
C ALA A 37 -17.43 -31.64 7.80
N LYS A 38 -16.92 -32.70 8.41
CA LYS A 38 -17.47 -33.26 9.64
C LYS A 38 -17.46 -32.16 10.69
N PRO A 39 -18.58 -31.99 11.46
CA PRO A 39 -18.56 -31.08 12.59
C PRO A 39 -17.49 -31.55 13.56
N ILE A 40 -16.57 -30.67 13.94
CA ILE A 40 -15.66 -30.89 15.05
C ILE A 40 -16.55 -30.98 16.33
N SER A 41 -16.96 -32.18 16.67
CA SER A 41 -17.65 -32.46 17.90
C SER A 41 -16.63 -32.55 19.02
N GLY A 42 -16.41 -31.44 19.69
CA GLY A 42 -15.65 -31.33 20.91
C GLY A 42 -16.04 -30.02 21.56
N SER A 43 -17.02 -30.05 22.49
CA SER A 43 -17.28 -28.95 23.40
C SER A 43 -16.00 -28.77 24.22
N GLN A 44 -15.11 -27.84 23.84
CA GLN A 44 -14.09 -27.36 24.75
C GLN A 44 -14.81 -26.61 25.87
N ILE A 45 -15.02 -27.32 26.98
CA ILE A 45 -15.63 -26.80 28.20
C ILE A 45 -14.50 -26.07 28.93
N GLY A 46 -14.31 -24.78 28.64
CA GLY A 46 -13.28 -23.96 29.25
C GLY A 46 -13.74 -22.53 29.48
N VAL A 47 -13.11 -21.86 30.42
CA VAL A 47 -13.30 -20.42 30.65
C VAL A 47 -12.93 -19.64 29.38
N PRO A 48 -13.70 -18.60 29.01
CA PRO A 48 -13.36 -17.79 27.85
C PRO A 48 -12.02 -17.07 28.04
N SER A 49 -11.25 -16.96 26.98
CA SER A 49 -10.01 -16.20 26.97
C SER A 49 -9.88 -15.34 25.70
N ILE A 50 -9.28 -14.17 25.82
CA ILE A 50 -9.06 -13.22 24.72
C ILE A 50 -7.60 -13.23 24.34
N THR A 51 -7.32 -13.25 23.04
CA THR A 51 -5.97 -13.20 22.49
C THR A 51 -5.70 -11.91 21.70
N LYS A 52 -6.73 -11.31 21.08
CA LYS A 52 -6.60 -10.07 20.29
C LYS A 52 -7.90 -9.29 20.29
N VAL A 53 -7.80 -7.96 20.20
CA VAL A 53 -8.94 -7.04 20.05
C VAL A 53 -8.59 -6.03 18.97
N GLU A 54 -9.46 -5.88 17.97
CA GLU A 54 -9.22 -5.08 16.78
C GLU A 54 -10.46 -4.23 16.43
N PRO A 55 -10.37 -2.90 16.42
CA PRO A 55 -9.25 -2.10 16.91
C PRO A 55 -9.10 -2.20 18.43
N PRO A 56 -7.87 -2.02 18.98
CA PRO A 56 -7.63 -2.07 20.42
C PRO A 56 -8.11 -0.81 21.16
N SER A 57 -8.29 0.28 20.44
CA SER A 57 -8.68 1.59 20.96
C SER A 57 -9.50 2.38 19.95
N TRP A 58 -10.22 3.42 20.41
CA TRP A 58 -11.00 4.32 19.56
C TRP A 58 -11.20 5.69 20.22
N TRP A 59 -11.90 6.62 19.55
CA TRP A 59 -12.12 8.00 20.02
C TRP A 59 -13.59 8.28 20.28
N ALA A 60 -13.89 9.03 21.35
CA ALA A 60 -15.25 9.36 21.76
C ALA A 60 -16.02 10.21 20.71
N HIS A 61 -15.32 11.08 19.98
CA HIS A 61 -15.89 11.98 18.97
C HIS A 61 -15.64 11.55 17.53
N HIS A 62 -15.37 10.28 17.31
CA HIS A 62 -15.11 9.77 15.97
C HIS A 62 -16.39 9.69 15.13
N SER A 63 -16.27 9.91 13.81
CA SER A 63 -17.40 9.81 12.85
C SER A 63 -17.99 8.40 12.74
N ILE A 64 -17.18 7.37 13.01
CA ILE A 64 -17.66 5.99 13.20
C ILE A 64 -17.92 5.78 14.69
N ASN A 65 -19.19 5.74 15.05
CA ASN A 65 -19.66 5.44 16.40
C ASN A 65 -21.09 4.87 16.31
N PRO A 66 -21.32 3.58 16.62
CA PRO A 66 -20.41 2.70 17.35
C PRO A 66 -19.22 2.17 16.51
N VAL A 67 -18.09 1.96 17.19
CA VAL A 67 -16.97 1.19 16.64
C VAL A 67 -17.31 -0.30 16.71
N ARG A 68 -16.92 -1.07 15.69
CA ARG A 68 -17.08 -2.52 15.61
C ARG A 68 -15.79 -3.20 16.02
N LEU A 69 -15.78 -3.92 17.13
CA LEU A 69 -14.63 -4.71 17.55
C LEU A 69 -14.71 -6.11 16.99
N LEU A 70 -13.61 -6.59 16.43
CA LEU A 70 -13.32 -8.00 16.17
C LEU A 70 -12.46 -8.52 17.32
N VAL A 71 -12.98 -9.48 18.08
CA VAL A 71 -12.30 -10.05 19.25
C VAL A 71 -11.97 -11.50 18.95
N ARG A 72 -10.69 -11.85 18.96
CA ARG A 72 -10.19 -13.21 18.83
C ARG A 72 -9.95 -13.83 20.21
N GLY A 73 -10.32 -15.10 20.37
CA GLY A 73 -10.15 -15.78 21.63
C GLY A 73 -10.47 -17.27 21.56
N LYS A 74 -10.73 -17.85 22.71
CA LYS A 74 -11.17 -19.26 22.85
C LYS A 74 -12.40 -19.35 23.73
N ASN A 75 -13.26 -20.34 23.48
CA ASN A 75 -14.46 -20.61 24.26
C ASN A 75 -15.46 -19.44 24.32
N LEU A 76 -15.65 -18.75 23.18
CA LEU A 76 -16.50 -17.56 23.10
C LEU A 76 -17.97 -17.88 22.80
N ARG A 77 -18.38 -19.15 22.66
CA ARG A 77 -19.79 -19.53 22.39
C ARG A 77 -20.72 -19.00 23.48
N ASP A 78 -21.87 -18.53 23.06
CA ASP A 78 -22.91 -17.95 23.93
C ASP A 78 -22.44 -16.74 24.74
N ALA A 79 -21.37 -16.06 24.27
CA ALA A 79 -20.85 -14.90 24.95
C ALA A 79 -21.83 -13.73 24.95
N ARG A 80 -21.87 -13.05 26.08
CA ARG A 80 -22.49 -11.73 26.24
C ARG A 80 -21.40 -10.73 26.63
N VAL A 81 -21.45 -9.55 26.03
CA VAL A 81 -20.48 -8.49 26.34
C VAL A 81 -21.20 -7.35 27.02
N ARG A 82 -20.61 -6.85 28.11
CA ARG A 82 -21.16 -5.75 28.90
C ARG A 82 -20.10 -4.67 29.11
N ALA A 83 -20.49 -3.42 28.90
CA ALA A 83 -19.70 -2.28 29.33
C ALA A 83 -19.73 -2.18 30.87
N THR A 84 -18.57 -1.97 31.48
CA THR A 84 -18.43 -1.89 32.95
C THR A 84 -18.30 -0.45 33.43
N LYS A 85 -17.92 0.48 32.56
CA LYS A 85 -17.67 1.88 32.87
C LYS A 85 -18.69 2.78 32.17
N ALA A 86 -19.19 3.78 32.87
CA ALA A 86 -20.07 4.80 32.28
C ALA A 86 -19.39 5.49 31.09
N GLY A 87 -20.17 5.79 30.07
CA GLY A 87 -19.66 6.38 28.82
C GLY A 87 -19.47 5.38 27.69
N THR A 88 -19.66 4.07 27.95
CA THR A 88 -19.65 3.03 26.92
C THR A 88 -20.92 2.18 26.98
N GLN A 89 -21.38 1.72 25.82
CA GLN A 89 -22.50 0.77 25.68
C GLN A 89 -22.14 -0.26 24.62
N THR A 90 -22.55 -1.51 24.84
CA THR A 90 -22.32 -2.61 23.91
C THR A 90 -23.62 -3.08 23.27
N SER A 91 -23.57 -3.46 22.00
CA SER A 91 -24.71 -4.02 21.25
C SER A 91 -24.22 -4.96 20.15
N GLU A 92 -25.15 -5.63 19.48
CA GLU A 92 -24.89 -6.47 18.30
C GLU A 92 -23.72 -7.44 18.49
N VAL A 93 -23.77 -8.22 19.56
CA VAL A 93 -22.81 -9.30 19.81
C VAL A 93 -23.09 -10.46 18.88
N PHE A 94 -22.10 -10.84 18.07
CA PHE A 94 -22.15 -12.02 17.22
C PHE A 94 -20.89 -12.85 17.45
N VAL A 95 -21.04 -14.17 17.59
CA VAL A 95 -19.92 -15.11 17.74
C VAL A 95 -19.89 -16.03 16.54
N ASN A 96 -18.72 -16.22 15.95
CA ASN A 96 -18.56 -17.12 14.81
C ASN A 96 -18.86 -18.57 15.18
N ARG A 97 -19.06 -19.42 14.17
CA ARG A 97 -19.41 -20.83 14.33
C ARG A 97 -18.44 -21.62 15.22
N ASN A 98 -17.15 -21.29 15.15
CA ASN A 98 -16.10 -21.98 15.89
C ASN A 98 -15.99 -21.52 17.36
N GLY A 99 -16.60 -20.39 17.73
CA GLY A 99 -16.47 -19.80 19.06
C GLY A 99 -15.08 -19.22 19.33
N THR A 100 -14.41 -18.77 18.28
CA THR A 100 -13.04 -18.24 18.29
C THR A 100 -13.00 -16.76 17.97
N TYR A 101 -14.01 -16.23 17.31
CA TYR A 101 -14.17 -14.81 17.01
C TYR A 101 -15.53 -14.30 17.50
N LEU A 102 -15.49 -13.07 18.00
CA LEU A 102 -16.68 -12.34 18.43
C LEU A 102 -16.63 -10.94 17.85
N PHE A 103 -17.76 -10.51 17.29
CA PHE A 103 -17.98 -9.13 16.88
C PHE A 103 -18.87 -8.42 17.90
N VAL A 104 -18.54 -7.19 18.27
CA VAL A 104 -19.36 -6.39 19.17
C VAL A 104 -19.29 -4.90 18.81
N ASN A 105 -20.44 -4.24 18.78
CA ASN A 105 -20.50 -2.79 18.65
C ASN A 105 -20.25 -2.14 20.02
N VAL A 106 -19.35 -1.16 20.06
CA VAL A 106 -19.08 -0.33 21.25
C VAL A 106 -19.41 1.12 20.92
N ARG A 107 -20.49 1.61 21.48
CA ARG A 107 -20.89 3.01 21.39
C ARG A 107 -20.21 3.81 22.49
N LEU A 108 -19.56 4.90 22.10
CA LEU A 108 -18.88 5.82 22.99
C LEU A 108 -19.73 7.10 23.18
N SER A 109 -19.93 7.49 24.43
CA SER A 109 -20.54 8.80 24.74
C SER A 109 -19.58 9.92 24.35
N SER A 110 -20.11 11.01 23.83
CA SER A 110 -19.31 12.22 23.57
C SER A 110 -18.68 12.83 24.83
N THR A 111 -19.15 12.44 26.02
CA THR A 111 -18.59 12.87 27.30
C THR A 111 -17.55 11.88 27.87
N ALA A 112 -17.31 10.75 27.21
CA ALA A 112 -16.30 9.79 27.64
C ALA A 112 -14.90 10.41 27.49
N ARG A 113 -14.06 10.23 28.51
CA ARG A 113 -12.70 10.79 28.55
C ARG A 113 -11.70 9.72 28.12
N PRO A 114 -10.53 10.10 27.59
CA PRO A 114 -9.45 9.17 27.32
C PRO A 114 -9.08 8.31 28.53
N GLY A 115 -8.67 7.06 28.27
CA GLY A 115 -8.26 6.09 29.27
C GLY A 115 -8.88 4.71 29.06
N SER A 116 -8.71 3.82 30.04
CA SER A 116 -9.11 2.42 29.96
C SER A 116 -10.61 2.22 30.20
N TYR A 117 -11.25 1.46 29.30
CA TYR A 117 -12.68 1.12 29.30
C TYR A 117 -12.88 -0.38 29.03
N PRO A 118 -12.37 -1.25 29.90
CA PRO A 118 -12.49 -2.69 29.70
C PRO A 118 -13.96 -3.13 29.65
N LEU A 119 -14.23 -4.12 28.78
CA LEU A 119 -15.55 -4.75 28.68
C LEU A 119 -15.50 -6.11 29.33
N THR A 120 -16.60 -6.55 29.95
CA THR A 120 -16.71 -7.90 30.50
C THR A 120 -17.40 -8.82 29.50
N LEU A 121 -16.71 -9.89 29.11
CA LEU A 121 -17.26 -10.99 28.34
C LEU A 121 -17.65 -12.11 29.29
N VAL A 122 -18.89 -12.60 29.20
CA VAL A 122 -19.44 -13.66 30.03
C VAL A 122 -19.98 -14.77 29.15
N THR A 123 -19.61 -16.02 29.45
CA THR A 123 -20.17 -17.24 28.88
C THR A 123 -20.78 -18.11 30.02
N PRO A 124 -21.51 -19.19 29.74
CA PRO A 124 -21.95 -20.12 30.78
C PRO A 124 -20.81 -20.72 31.62
N GLN A 125 -19.57 -20.74 31.09
CA GLN A 125 -18.40 -21.35 31.73
C GLN A 125 -17.55 -20.37 32.54
N GLY A 126 -17.84 -19.06 32.47
CA GLY A 126 -17.11 -18.06 33.22
C GLY A 126 -17.03 -16.70 32.50
N SER A 127 -16.13 -15.87 32.95
CA SER A 127 -15.98 -14.54 32.38
C SER A 127 -14.50 -14.16 32.15
N THR A 128 -14.29 -13.23 31.22
CA THR A 128 -12.98 -12.62 30.95
C THR A 128 -13.15 -11.15 30.60
N THR A 129 -12.05 -10.44 30.50
CA THR A 129 -12.02 -9.01 30.16
C THR A 129 -11.55 -8.81 28.70
N ILE A 130 -12.27 -7.99 27.95
CA ILE A 130 -11.82 -7.44 26.67
C ILE A 130 -11.17 -6.10 26.98
N PRO A 131 -9.85 -5.92 26.79
CA PRO A 131 -9.19 -4.64 26.94
C PRO A 131 -9.69 -3.69 25.84
N PHE A 132 -9.95 -2.44 26.19
CA PHE A 132 -10.33 -1.40 25.26
C PHE A 132 -9.96 -0.03 25.81
N GLU A 133 -9.42 0.84 24.98
CA GLU A 133 -8.96 2.17 25.36
C GLU A 133 -9.72 3.24 24.58
N ILE A 134 -9.97 4.39 25.23
CA ILE A 134 -10.38 5.61 24.55
C ILE A 134 -9.17 6.51 24.41
N GLU A 135 -8.81 6.82 23.17
CA GLU A 135 -7.62 7.60 22.82
C GLU A 135 -7.85 9.09 23.00
N THR A 136 -6.73 9.80 23.26
CA THR A 136 -6.69 11.26 23.17
C THR A 136 -6.59 11.68 21.71
N PRO A 137 -7.50 12.52 21.19
CA PRO A 137 -7.39 13.01 19.81
C PRO A 137 -6.12 13.86 19.61
N LEU A 138 -5.43 13.62 18.50
CA LEU A 138 -4.32 14.46 18.06
C LEU A 138 -4.83 15.80 17.52
N ALA A 139 -3.99 16.83 17.61
CA ALA A 139 -4.36 18.18 17.17
C ALA A 139 -4.40 18.27 15.64
N ALA A 140 -5.57 18.48 15.05
CA ALA A 140 -5.75 18.58 13.59
C ALA A 140 -4.95 19.73 12.93
N LYS A 141 -4.48 20.71 13.72
CA LYS A 141 -3.66 21.82 13.20
C LYS A 141 -2.27 21.35 12.75
N THR A 142 -1.70 20.35 13.41
CA THR A 142 -0.32 19.87 13.20
C THR A 142 -0.25 18.49 12.55
N HIS A 143 -1.37 17.76 12.49
CA HIS A 143 -1.49 16.41 11.95
C HIS A 143 -2.53 16.35 10.82
N PHE A 144 -2.58 15.24 10.09
CA PHE A 144 -3.59 15.02 9.03
C PHE A 144 -3.54 16.11 7.95
N GLN A 145 -2.32 16.49 7.49
CA GLN A 145 -2.13 17.68 6.66
C GLN A 145 -2.57 17.48 5.21
N GLY A 146 -2.63 16.23 4.76
CA GLY A 146 -2.89 15.88 3.36
C GLY A 146 -1.70 16.15 2.44
N ILE A 147 -1.74 15.59 1.26
CA ILE A 147 -0.73 15.77 0.20
C ILE A 147 -1.30 16.69 -0.87
N THR A 148 -0.46 17.51 -1.46
CA THR A 148 -0.83 18.48 -2.49
C THR A 148 0.20 18.51 -3.62
N ASN A 149 -0.12 19.15 -4.74
CA ASN A 149 0.83 19.38 -5.84
C ASN A 149 2.09 20.18 -5.41
N GLY A 150 2.07 20.76 -4.22
CA GLY A 150 3.25 21.41 -3.63
C GLY A 150 4.27 20.43 -3.10
N ASP A 151 3.86 19.20 -2.85
CA ASP A 151 4.70 18.17 -2.24
C ASP A 151 5.54 17.43 -3.28
N VAL A 152 6.62 16.82 -2.79
CA VAL A 152 7.47 15.86 -3.49
C VAL A 152 7.55 14.64 -2.60
N ILE A 153 7.00 13.52 -3.08
CA ILE A 153 6.92 12.26 -2.34
C ILE A 153 8.22 11.47 -2.54
N TYR A 154 8.71 10.86 -1.47
CA TYR A 154 9.88 9.98 -1.50
C TYR A 154 9.50 8.63 -0.91
N LEU A 155 9.49 7.59 -1.75
CA LEU A 155 9.18 6.21 -1.36
C LEU A 155 10.40 5.57 -0.68
N ILE A 156 10.18 5.06 0.51
CA ILE A 156 11.17 4.33 1.31
C ILE A 156 10.67 2.90 1.57
N MET A 157 11.54 1.93 1.35
CA MET A 157 11.39 0.58 1.88
C MET A 157 12.24 0.51 3.17
N PRO A 158 11.63 0.50 4.38
CA PRO A 158 12.39 0.62 5.64
C PRO A 158 13.51 -0.40 5.75
N ASP A 159 13.22 -1.67 5.47
CA ASP A 159 14.21 -2.76 5.54
C ASP A 159 15.48 -2.53 4.69
N ARG A 160 15.40 -1.68 3.66
CA ARG A 160 16.50 -1.46 2.68
C ARG A 160 17.11 -0.07 2.77
N PHE A 161 16.60 0.78 3.63
CA PHE A 161 17.04 2.17 3.71
C PHE A 161 18.16 2.39 4.72
N ALA A 162 17.91 2.09 6.00
CA ALA A 162 18.94 2.22 7.04
C ALA A 162 18.57 1.43 8.30
N ASP A 163 19.56 0.80 8.92
CA ASP A 163 19.50 0.10 10.19
C ASP A 163 19.89 1.07 11.32
N GLY A 164 18.91 1.54 12.07
CA GLY A 164 19.09 2.47 13.18
C GLY A 164 19.07 1.78 14.55
N ASP A 165 18.51 0.58 14.64
CA ASP A 165 18.47 -0.23 15.85
C ASP A 165 18.80 -1.70 15.58
N PRO A 166 20.08 -2.08 15.53
CA PRO A 166 20.47 -3.46 15.29
C PRO A 166 19.91 -4.49 16.29
N SER A 167 19.32 -4.06 17.40
CA SER A 167 18.77 -4.96 18.41
C SER A 167 17.44 -5.59 18.00
N ASN A 168 16.70 -4.98 17.05
CA ASN A 168 15.43 -5.48 16.55
C ASN A 168 15.56 -6.37 15.30
N ASN A 169 16.74 -6.47 14.68
CA ASN A 169 16.97 -7.22 13.43
C ASN A 169 16.59 -8.70 13.51
N ALA A 170 16.65 -9.30 14.70
CA ALA A 170 16.42 -10.74 14.90
C ALA A 170 15.43 -10.98 16.04
N PRO A 171 14.10 -10.88 15.80
CA PRO A 171 13.09 -11.29 16.78
C PRO A 171 13.34 -12.71 17.29
N ALA A 172 12.95 -12.97 18.55
CA ALA A 172 13.30 -14.21 19.25
C ALA A 172 12.74 -15.50 18.58
N ASP A 173 11.67 -15.39 17.82
CA ASP A 173 11.05 -16.48 17.06
C ASP A 173 11.50 -16.56 15.59
N ALA A 174 12.39 -15.63 15.16
CA ALA A 174 12.90 -15.61 13.78
C ALA A 174 14.06 -16.61 13.61
N PRO A 175 14.04 -17.45 12.57
CA PRO A 175 15.21 -18.26 12.22
C PRO A 175 16.34 -17.37 11.67
N ALA A 176 17.60 -17.76 11.92
CA ALA A 176 18.77 -16.99 11.47
C ALA A 176 18.76 -16.69 9.95
N ALA A 177 18.22 -17.59 9.13
CA ALA A 177 18.12 -17.40 7.68
C ALA A 177 17.10 -16.31 7.27
N ALA A 178 16.27 -15.81 8.19
CA ALA A 178 15.37 -14.72 7.92
C ALA A 178 16.06 -13.35 7.90
N ASN A 179 17.27 -13.24 8.49
CA ASN A 179 18.02 -12.00 8.63
C ASN A 179 19.41 -12.16 7.98
N ASP A 180 19.46 -12.21 6.67
CA ASP A 180 20.71 -12.41 5.91
C ASP A 180 20.84 -11.37 4.78
N ARG A 181 21.60 -10.32 5.00
CA ARG A 181 21.90 -9.28 3.99
C ARG A 181 22.54 -9.80 2.69
N LYS A 182 23.04 -11.03 2.66
CA LYS A 182 23.56 -11.66 1.42
C LYS A 182 22.43 -12.27 0.59
N ASN A 183 21.30 -12.56 1.19
CA ASN A 183 20.11 -13.03 0.48
C ASN A 183 19.21 -11.83 0.17
N PRO A 184 19.09 -11.40 -1.09
CA PRO A 184 18.28 -10.22 -1.44
C PRO A 184 16.78 -10.37 -1.16
N ARG A 185 16.32 -11.56 -0.74
CA ARG A 185 14.94 -11.87 -0.37
C ARG A 185 14.76 -12.12 1.13
N ALA A 186 15.78 -11.86 1.93
CA ALA A 186 15.69 -11.87 3.40
C ALA A 186 15.56 -10.44 3.95
N TYR A 187 15.24 -10.31 5.24
CA TYR A 187 15.37 -9.04 5.94
C TYR A 187 16.84 -8.62 6.03
N HIS A 188 17.11 -7.33 5.84
CA HIS A 188 18.44 -6.74 5.91
C HIS A 188 18.67 -5.92 7.18
N GLY A 189 17.60 -5.59 7.91
CA GLY A 189 17.66 -4.93 9.21
C GLY A 189 17.44 -3.42 9.17
N GLY A 190 17.03 -2.84 8.05
CA GLY A 190 16.58 -1.45 8.02
C GLY A 190 15.25 -1.30 8.76
N ASP A 191 15.07 -0.16 9.45
CA ASP A 191 13.98 0.05 10.39
C ASP A 191 13.49 1.52 10.46
N LEU A 192 12.45 1.76 11.27
CA LEU A 192 11.91 3.11 11.49
C LEU A 192 12.93 4.04 12.19
N ARG A 193 13.81 3.51 13.03
CA ARG A 193 14.88 4.27 13.69
C ARG A 193 15.88 4.79 12.64
N GLY A 194 16.27 3.94 11.70
CA GLY A 194 17.12 4.34 10.57
C GLY A 194 16.49 5.40 9.69
N VAL A 195 15.17 5.33 9.44
CA VAL A 195 14.46 6.41 8.74
C VAL A 195 14.49 7.71 9.56
N ILE A 196 14.23 7.64 10.87
CA ILE A 196 14.30 8.81 11.79
C ILE A 196 15.67 9.48 11.73
N ASP A 197 16.72 8.70 11.79
CA ASP A 197 18.10 9.21 11.85
C ASP A 197 18.50 9.89 10.52
N HIS A 198 17.85 9.54 9.40
CA HIS A 198 18.10 10.12 8.09
C HIS A 198 17.06 11.17 7.64
N LEU A 199 16.12 11.59 8.50
CA LEU A 199 15.22 12.71 8.21
C LEU A 199 15.96 14.01 7.81
N PRO A 200 17.12 14.38 8.41
CA PRO A 200 17.88 15.54 7.96
C PRO A 200 18.38 15.44 6.52
N TYR A 201 18.81 14.26 6.06
CA TYR A 201 19.20 14.03 4.68
C TYR A 201 18.03 14.24 3.72
N LEU A 202 16.88 13.69 4.04
CA LEU A 202 15.65 13.81 3.24
C LEU A 202 15.19 15.27 3.17
N LYS A 203 15.28 15.99 4.29
CA LYS A 203 14.99 17.42 4.35
C LYS A 203 15.95 18.24 3.51
N ASP A 204 17.26 17.94 3.53
CA ASP A 204 18.26 18.61 2.71
C ASP A 204 18.10 18.33 1.21
N LEU A 205 17.69 17.11 0.85
CA LEU A 205 17.32 16.76 -0.53
C LEU A 205 16.14 17.62 -1.02
N GLY A 206 15.25 18.03 -0.10
CA GLY A 206 14.12 18.92 -0.36
C GLY A 206 12.78 18.21 -0.55
N VAL A 207 12.70 16.88 -0.37
CA VAL A 207 11.43 16.15 -0.37
C VAL A 207 10.54 16.62 0.77
N THR A 208 9.23 16.47 0.66
CA THR A 208 8.26 17.00 1.62
C THR A 208 7.29 15.97 2.15
N ALA A 209 7.26 14.78 1.56
CA ALA A 209 6.43 13.68 2.03
C ALA A 209 7.18 12.35 1.87
N LEU A 210 7.08 11.48 2.87
CA LEU A 210 7.69 10.16 2.89
C LEU A 210 6.59 9.12 2.79
N TRP A 211 6.65 8.28 1.78
CA TRP A 211 5.82 7.08 1.67
C TRP A 211 6.67 5.89 2.09
N LEU A 212 6.25 5.18 3.14
CA LEU A 212 6.89 3.96 3.60
C LEU A 212 6.10 2.76 3.09
N THR A 213 6.79 1.72 2.60
CA THR A 213 6.15 0.42 2.34
C THR A 213 5.49 -0.10 3.62
N PRO A 214 4.54 -1.06 3.55
CA PRO A 214 3.72 -1.39 4.70
C PRO A 214 4.54 -1.75 5.93
N TRP A 215 4.16 -1.17 7.06
CA TRP A 215 4.78 -1.44 8.37
C TRP A 215 4.01 -2.43 9.23
N TYR A 216 2.99 -3.08 8.67
CA TYR A 216 2.24 -4.12 9.36
C TYR A 216 3.13 -5.29 9.76
N ASP A 217 2.79 -5.95 10.88
CA ASP A 217 3.50 -7.14 11.32
C ASP A 217 3.36 -8.28 10.30
N ASN A 218 4.49 -8.83 9.91
CA ASN A 218 4.63 -9.93 8.96
C ASN A 218 5.18 -11.17 9.66
N TRP A 219 5.06 -12.32 9.02
CA TRP A 219 5.57 -13.56 9.60
C TRP A 219 7.10 -13.57 9.69
N ASN A 220 7.63 -13.83 10.87
CA ASN A 220 9.06 -13.84 11.18
C ASN A 220 9.86 -14.99 10.54
N GLY A 221 9.19 -15.95 9.90
CA GLY A 221 9.81 -17.13 9.31
C GLY A 221 10.36 -16.93 7.90
N VAL A 222 10.85 -18.02 7.32
CA VAL A 222 11.28 -18.12 5.93
C VAL A 222 10.29 -18.97 5.15
N ASN A 223 9.72 -18.42 4.09
CA ASN A 223 8.88 -19.16 3.17
C ASN A 223 9.74 -20.00 2.23
N ASN A 224 9.73 -21.31 2.45
CA ASN A 224 10.41 -22.28 1.60
C ASN A 224 9.36 -22.88 0.66
N CYS A 225 9.35 -22.49 -0.59
CA CYS A 225 8.44 -22.99 -1.61
C CYS A 225 9.21 -23.42 -2.86
N ASP A 226 8.56 -24.17 -3.73
CA ASP A 226 9.17 -24.66 -4.99
C ASP A 226 9.04 -23.65 -6.13
N LYS A 227 9.22 -22.34 -5.83
CA LYS A 227 9.10 -21.26 -6.80
C LYS A 227 10.42 -20.50 -6.94
N PRO A 228 10.69 -19.85 -8.07
CA PRO A 228 11.95 -19.12 -8.30
C PRO A 228 12.23 -17.99 -7.30
N TRP A 229 11.19 -17.48 -6.64
CA TRP A 229 11.30 -16.42 -5.62
C TRP A 229 11.47 -16.96 -4.19
N CYS A 230 11.54 -18.26 -4.00
CA CYS A 230 11.85 -18.88 -2.71
C CYS A 230 13.30 -19.39 -2.65
N PRO A 231 13.93 -19.43 -1.48
CA PRO A 231 13.38 -19.00 -0.19
C PRO A 231 13.27 -17.47 -0.07
N ASN A 232 12.21 -17.00 0.57
CA ASN A 232 12.01 -15.58 0.84
C ASN A 232 11.47 -15.32 2.25
N THR A 233 11.62 -14.08 2.69
CA THR A 233 10.89 -13.51 3.81
C THR A 233 9.94 -12.44 3.30
N TYR A 234 9.09 -11.89 4.16
CA TYR A 234 8.13 -10.89 3.74
C TYR A 234 8.58 -9.45 4.10
N TYR A 235 9.91 -9.20 3.97
CA TYR A 235 10.60 -7.95 4.30
C TYR A 235 9.98 -6.68 3.68
N HIS A 236 9.23 -6.83 2.61
CA HIS A 236 8.57 -5.72 1.90
C HIS A 236 7.25 -5.27 2.54
N GLY A 237 6.69 -6.03 3.51
CA GLY A 237 5.53 -5.63 4.29
C GLY A 237 4.15 -6.03 3.74
N TYR A 238 4.07 -6.58 2.51
CA TYR A 238 2.78 -6.87 1.85
C TYR A 238 2.13 -8.20 2.24
N HIS A 239 2.67 -8.94 3.20
CA HIS A 239 2.11 -10.21 3.68
C HIS A 239 1.71 -10.13 5.15
N ALA A 240 0.93 -9.10 5.50
CA ALA A 240 0.52 -8.85 6.87
C ALA A 240 -0.11 -10.08 7.55
N ILE A 241 0.28 -10.32 8.80
CA ILE A 241 -0.33 -11.29 9.71
C ILE A 241 -1.02 -10.62 10.90
N ASP A 242 -0.78 -9.33 11.10
CA ASP A 242 -1.44 -8.48 12.08
C ASP A 242 -1.54 -7.03 11.56
N TYR A 243 -2.77 -6.58 11.32
CA TYR A 243 -3.04 -5.24 10.81
C TYR A 243 -3.03 -4.13 11.88
N TYR A 244 -2.90 -4.47 13.15
CA TYR A 244 -2.88 -3.51 14.27
C TYR A 244 -1.57 -3.55 15.06
N ALA A 245 -0.52 -4.14 14.48
CA ALA A 245 0.83 -4.15 15.01
C ALA A 245 1.84 -3.62 13.98
N VAL A 246 2.92 -3.04 14.45
CA VAL A 246 4.10 -2.70 13.64
C VAL A 246 4.99 -3.93 13.56
N GLU A 247 5.62 -4.17 12.42
CA GLU A 247 6.62 -5.22 12.22
C GLU A 247 7.73 -5.12 13.29
N ASP A 248 7.98 -6.21 14.00
CA ASP A 248 8.93 -6.26 15.12
C ASP A 248 10.34 -5.77 14.73
N ARG A 249 10.75 -6.04 13.46
CA ARG A 249 12.05 -5.58 12.94
C ARG A 249 12.08 -4.10 12.59
N PHE A 250 10.93 -3.47 12.45
CA PHE A 250 10.84 -2.03 12.19
C PHE A 250 10.74 -1.22 13.48
N GLY A 251 10.39 -1.86 14.60
CA GLY A 251 10.18 -1.23 15.90
C GLY A 251 8.75 -1.43 16.39
N ASP A 252 8.16 -0.40 16.96
CA ASP A 252 6.83 -0.44 17.57
C ASP A 252 6.00 0.81 17.25
N LEU A 253 4.76 0.85 17.75
CA LEU A 253 3.88 2.00 17.58
C LEU A 253 4.46 3.29 18.18
N ALA A 254 5.26 3.20 19.25
CA ALA A 254 5.89 4.38 19.85
C ALA A 254 6.97 4.94 18.92
N THR A 255 7.78 4.08 18.32
CA THR A 255 8.79 4.44 17.31
C THR A 255 8.14 5.04 16.05
N LEU A 256 7.01 4.48 15.59
CA LEU A 256 6.28 5.03 14.45
C LEU A 256 5.68 6.42 14.77
N ARG A 257 5.13 6.61 15.96
CA ARG A 257 4.68 7.93 16.42
C ARG A 257 5.83 8.93 16.48
N GLU A 258 6.99 8.52 17.01
CA GLU A 258 8.20 9.35 17.02
C GLU A 258 8.64 9.76 15.61
N LEU A 259 8.59 8.84 14.64
CA LEU A 259 8.88 9.14 13.25
C LEU A 259 7.96 10.25 12.72
N VAL A 260 6.64 10.12 12.92
CA VAL A 260 5.66 11.11 12.46
C VAL A 260 5.91 12.47 13.10
N GLU A 261 6.09 12.53 14.41
CA GLU A 261 6.37 13.77 15.16
C GLU A 261 7.66 14.46 14.70
N LYS A 262 8.75 13.71 14.54
CA LYS A 262 10.03 14.26 14.08
C LYS A 262 9.98 14.69 12.60
N ALA A 263 9.28 13.94 11.76
CA ALA A 263 9.05 14.32 10.37
C ALA A 263 8.25 15.63 10.30
N HIS A 264 7.15 15.75 11.04
CA HIS A 264 6.35 16.97 11.11
C HIS A 264 7.14 18.17 11.63
N ALA A 265 8.01 17.97 12.63
CA ALA A 265 8.89 19.03 13.15
C ALA A 265 9.86 19.58 12.09
N LEU A 266 10.23 18.77 11.10
CA LEU A 266 11.03 19.16 9.94
C LEU A 266 10.18 19.63 8.74
N GLY A 267 8.83 19.60 8.86
CA GLY A 267 7.91 19.92 7.76
C GLY A 267 7.84 18.82 6.69
N LEU A 268 8.13 17.57 7.07
CA LEU A 268 7.93 16.38 6.26
C LEU A 268 6.60 15.73 6.64
N LYS A 269 5.89 15.19 5.68
CA LYS A 269 4.62 14.47 5.84
C LYS A 269 4.85 12.97 5.74
N ILE A 270 3.95 12.17 6.30
CA ILE A 270 4.05 10.70 6.27
C ILE A 270 2.83 10.11 5.55
N ILE A 271 3.09 9.18 4.64
CA ILE A 271 2.10 8.42 3.89
C ILE A 271 2.21 6.95 4.29
N GLN A 272 1.10 6.38 4.74
CA GLN A 272 0.97 4.95 4.98
C GLN A 272 0.73 4.20 3.68
N ASP A 273 1.35 3.03 3.53
CA ASP A 273 0.97 2.03 2.53
C ASP A 273 -0.05 1.08 3.16
N GLN A 274 -1.29 1.11 2.69
CA GLN A 274 -2.37 0.25 3.15
C GLN A 274 -2.60 -0.91 2.19
N VAL A 275 -2.70 -2.12 2.74
CA VAL A 275 -2.94 -3.36 2.00
C VAL A 275 -4.32 -3.88 2.37
N ALA A 276 -5.39 -3.43 1.68
CA ALA A 276 -6.76 -3.84 1.99
C ALA A 276 -7.28 -4.96 1.08
N ASN A 277 -6.50 -5.38 0.07
CA ASN A 277 -6.92 -6.42 -0.87
C ASN A 277 -6.74 -7.84 -0.32
N HIS A 278 -5.66 -8.10 0.41
CA HIS A 278 -5.25 -9.45 0.79
C HIS A 278 -4.50 -9.48 2.12
N VAL A 279 -4.34 -10.67 2.68
CA VAL A 279 -3.49 -10.94 3.84
C VAL A 279 -2.31 -11.84 3.46
N GLY A 280 -1.30 -11.97 4.31
CA GLY A 280 -0.30 -13.02 4.17
C GLY A 280 -0.89 -14.40 4.45
N SER A 281 -0.42 -15.45 3.74
CA SER A 281 -0.91 -16.83 3.91
C SER A 281 -0.71 -17.40 5.33
N ARG A 282 0.10 -16.74 6.15
CA ARG A 282 0.32 -17.08 7.56
C ARG A 282 -0.58 -16.32 8.53
N HIS A 283 -1.43 -15.44 8.03
CA HIS A 283 -2.41 -14.76 8.87
C HIS A 283 -3.32 -15.78 9.58
N PRO A 284 -3.61 -15.61 10.87
CA PRO A 284 -4.46 -16.53 11.63
C PRO A 284 -5.84 -16.78 11.02
N TRP A 285 -6.40 -15.79 10.32
CA TRP A 285 -7.70 -15.91 9.62
C TRP A 285 -7.71 -16.94 8.50
N VAL A 286 -6.55 -17.25 7.92
CA VAL A 286 -6.46 -18.22 6.81
C VAL A 286 -6.79 -19.64 7.27
N ILE A 287 -6.52 -19.95 8.55
CA ILE A 287 -6.84 -21.25 9.16
C ILE A 287 -8.20 -21.23 9.84
N ASP A 288 -8.55 -20.10 10.46
CA ASP A 288 -9.78 -19.91 11.23
C ASP A 288 -10.33 -18.52 10.96
N ALA A 289 -11.14 -18.39 9.91
CA ALA A 289 -11.67 -17.11 9.47
C ALA A 289 -12.75 -16.58 10.45
N PRO A 290 -12.85 -15.25 10.64
CA PRO A 290 -13.92 -14.65 11.44
C PRO A 290 -15.32 -14.97 10.92
N LEU A 291 -15.50 -15.06 9.59
CA LEU A 291 -16.72 -15.46 8.89
C LEU A 291 -16.37 -16.43 7.76
N ASP A 292 -17.34 -17.30 7.36
CA ASP A 292 -17.14 -18.28 6.29
C ASP A 292 -16.84 -17.63 4.92
N ASN A 293 -17.28 -16.39 4.70
CA ASN A 293 -17.09 -15.59 3.48
C ASN A 293 -16.11 -14.41 3.68
N TRP A 294 -15.18 -14.52 4.63
CA TRP A 294 -14.15 -13.51 4.89
C TRP A 294 -13.18 -13.34 3.71
N PHE A 295 -12.93 -14.43 3.00
CA PHE A 295 -12.08 -14.51 1.82
C PHE A 295 -12.84 -15.03 0.61
N HIS A 296 -12.36 -14.70 -0.59
CA HIS A 296 -12.76 -15.37 -1.82
C HIS A 296 -12.02 -16.70 -1.95
N GLY A 297 -12.59 -17.76 -1.35
CA GLY A 297 -11.98 -19.10 -1.33
C GLY A 297 -11.23 -19.43 -0.06
N THR A 298 -10.40 -20.46 -0.13
CA THR A 298 -9.60 -21.01 0.97
C THR A 298 -8.23 -21.44 0.46
N LEU A 299 -7.25 -21.72 1.36
CA LEU A 299 -5.95 -22.29 0.94
C LEU A 299 -6.08 -23.56 0.08
N ALA A 300 -7.10 -24.38 0.36
CA ALA A 300 -7.32 -25.63 -0.37
C ALA A 300 -8.06 -25.41 -1.70
N GLN A 301 -8.83 -24.34 -1.81
CA GLN A 301 -9.71 -24.10 -2.97
C GLN A 301 -9.89 -22.59 -3.19
N HIS A 302 -9.14 -22.03 -4.12
CA HIS A 302 -9.26 -20.65 -4.57
C HIS A 302 -8.95 -20.56 -6.07
N ALA A 303 -9.34 -19.45 -6.69
CA ALA A 303 -8.94 -19.10 -8.05
C ALA A 303 -7.78 -18.11 -7.99
N LEU A 304 -6.76 -18.28 -8.83
CA LEU A 304 -5.75 -17.25 -9.02
C LEU A 304 -6.27 -16.15 -9.95
N ASN A 305 -5.88 -14.92 -9.68
CA ASN A 305 -6.12 -13.78 -10.56
C ASN A 305 -5.39 -14.01 -11.90
N LYS A 306 -6.09 -13.77 -13.00
CA LYS A 306 -5.55 -13.90 -14.36
C LYS A 306 -4.97 -12.57 -14.88
N PHE A 307 -5.04 -11.50 -14.09
CA PHE A 307 -4.55 -10.15 -14.40
C PHE A 307 -5.10 -9.59 -15.72
N ARG A 308 -6.38 -9.89 -16.03
CA ARG A 308 -7.07 -9.37 -17.22
C ARG A 308 -7.78 -8.05 -16.91
N ASN A 309 -7.02 -7.06 -16.45
CA ASN A 309 -7.54 -5.84 -15.85
C ASN A 309 -8.42 -4.98 -16.77
N SER A 310 -8.23 -5.08 -18.11
CA SER A 310 -9.06 -4.36 -19.10
C SER A 310 -10.54 -4.74 -19.05
N VAL A 311 -10.90 -5.90 -18.48
CA VAL A 311 -12.31 -6.30 -18.32
C VAL A 311 -13.08 -5.35 -17.41
N LEU A 312 -12.39 -4.68 -16.46
CA LEU A 312 -13.02 -3.74 -15.53
C LEU A 312 -13.58 -2.50 -16.24
N LEU A 313 -13.02 -2.13 -17.39
CA LEU A 313 -13.48 -0.98 -18.17
C LEU A 313 -14.71 -1.27 -19.03
N SER A 314 -15.08 -2.54 -19.22
CA SER A 314 -16.10 -2.91 -20.20
C SER A 314 -17.43 -3.24 -19.54
N PRO A 315 -18.52 -2.50 -19.86
CA PRO A 315 -19.87 -2.91 -19.46
C PRO A 315 -20.34 -4.20 -20.15
N HIS A 316 -19.57 -4.69 -21.12
CA HIS A 316 -19.84 -5.92 -21.87
C HIS A 316 -18.93 -7.09 -21.45
N ALA A 317 -18.16 -6.92 -20.38
CA ALA A 317 -17.23 -7.93 -19.92
C ALA A 317 -17.91 -9.27 -19.60
N ASN A 318 -17.21 -10.36 -19.87
CA ASN A 318 -17.61 -11.67 -19.38
C ASN A 318 -17.57 -11.65 -17.83
N GLN A 319 -18.68 -12.02 -17.19
CA GLN A 319 -18.84 -11.95 -15.75
C GLN A 319 -17.84 -12.87 -15.01
N GLU A 320 -17.49 -14.02 -15.58
CA GLU A 320 -16.48 -14.90 -14.98
C GLU A 320 -15.09 -14.25 -14.95
N GLU A 321 -14.70 -13.57 -16.04
CA GLU A 321 -13.42 -12.86 -16.11
C GLU A 321 -13.43 -11.61 -15.21
N PHE A 322 -14.54 -10.87 -15.18
CA PHE A 322 -14.71 -9.72 -14.31
C PHE A 322 -14.59 -10.11 -12.84
N ARG A 323 -15.32 -11.16 -12.41
CA ARG A 323 -15.23 -11.67 -11.04
C ARG A 323 -13.84 -12.25 -10.74
N ASN A 324 -13.20 -12.96 -11.68
CA ASN A 324 -11.84 -13.44 -11.46
C ASN A 324 -10.82 -12.32 -11.19
N THR A 325 -11.01 -11.15 -11.80
CA THR A 325 -10.15 -9.98 -11.54
C THR A 325 -10.36 -9.41 -10.15
N LEU A 326 -11.60 -9.47 -9.61
CA LEU A 326 -11.91 -8.95 -8.27
C LEU A 326 -11.75 -9.99 -7.15
N ASP A 327 -12.02 -11.27 -7.44
CA ASP A 327 -12.09 -12.34 -6.43
C ASP A 327 -10.88 -13.28 -6.48
N GLY A 328 -10.04 -13.16 -7.50
CA GLY A 328 -8.89 -14.03 -7.69
C GLY A 328 -7.74 -13.66 -6.75
N TRP A 329 -7.20 -14.66 -6.06
CA TRP A 329 -6.00 -14.45 -5.23
C TRP A 329 -4.83 -13.97 -6.10
N PHE A 330 -4.13 -12.96 -5.64
CA PHE A 330 -2.97 -12.40 -6.35
C PHE A 330 -1.87 -13.47 -6.56
N SER A 331 -1.66 -14.30 -5.55
CA SER A 331 -0.84 -15.52 -5.59
C SER A 331 -1.37 -16.53 -4.57
N ASP A 332 -0.84 -17.77 -4.58
CA ASP A 332 -1.15 -18.78 -3.55
C ASP A 332 -0.83 -18.30 -2.11
N ASP A 333 0.05 -17.29 -1.98
CA ASP A 333 0.51 -16.73 -0.71
C ASP A 333 -0.29 -15.51 -0.24
N LEU A 334 -1.21 -14.98 -1.05
CA LEU A 334 -1.96 -13.75 -0.80
C LEU A 334 -3.47 -14.01 -0.89
N PRO A 335 -4.06 -14.58 0.19
CA PRO A 335 -5.50 -14.77 0.31
C PRO A 335 -6.29 -13.49 0.12
N ASP A 336 -7.16 -13.46 -0.88
CA ASP A 336 -7.95 -12.31 -1.26
C ASP A 336 -9.12 -12.09 -0.31
N MET A 337 -9.24 -10.89 0.26
CA MET A 337 -10.30 -10.53 1.19
C MET A 337 -11.58 -10.12 0.44
N ASN A 338 -12.73 -10.48 1.01
CA ASN A 338 -14.02 -10.17 0.43
C ASN A 338 -14.55 -8.81 0.93
N GLN A 339 -14.18 -7.70 0.30
CA GLN A 339 -14.65 -6.36 0.67
C GLN A 339 -16.14 -6.12 0.35
N GLU A 340 -16.84 -7.05 -0.34
CA GLU A 340 -18.29 -7.03 -0.47
C GLU A 340 -19.00 -7.54 0.80
N GLU A 341 -18.28 -8.26 1.68
CA GLU A 341 -18.77 -8.59 3.02
C GLU A 341 -18.68 -7.34 3.94
N PRO A 342 -19.81 -6.86 4.51
CA PRO A 342 -19.81 -5.61 5.28
C PRO A 342 -18.89 -5.61 6.51
N GLU A 343 -18.64 -6.77 7.14
CA GLU A 343 -17.73 -6.84 8.29
C GLU A 343 -16.26 -6.72 7.84
N VAL A 344 -15.91 -7.25 6.66
CA VAL A 344 -14.57 -7.06 6.05
C VAL A 344 -14.36 -5.60 5.66
N ALA A 345 -15.29 -5.01 4.91
CA ALA A 345 -15.21 -3.60 4.52
C ALA A 345 -15.07 -2.68 5.75
N ARG A 346 -15.88 -2.94 6.79
CA ARG A 346 -15.83 -2.17 8.04
C ARG A 346 -14.49 -2.32 8.76
N TYR A 347 -13.95 -3.54 8.80
CA TYR A 347 -12.65 -3.81 9.42
C TYR A 347 -11.54 -3.01 8.74
N GLU A 348 -11.45 -3.05 7.41
CA GLU A 348 -10.43 -2.33 6.64
C GLU A 348 -10.56 -0.80 6.77
N ILE A 349 -11.78 -0.27 6.71
CA ILE A 349 -12.04 1.16 6.93
C ILE A 349 -11.62 1.57 8.35
N GLN A 350 -11.98 0.78 9.37
CA GLN A 350 -11.61 1.08 10.75
C GLN A 350 -10.09 0.96 10.96
N ASN A 351 -9.42 0.02 10.30
CA ASN A 351 -7.98 -0.11 10.34
C ASN A 351 -7.29 1.15 9.81
N ALA A 352 -7.66 1.62 8.61
CA ALA A 352 -7.13 2.86 8.05
C ALA A 352 -7.32 4.06 8.99
N LEU A 353 -8.54 4.25 9.49
CA LEU A 353 -8.88 5.36 10.38
C LEU A 353 -8.15 5.27 11.73
N TRP A 354 -7.92 4.05 12.22
CA TRP A 354 -7.17 3.84 13.46
C TRP A 354 -5.71 4.26 13.31
N TRP A 355 -5.03 3.80 12.26
CA TRP A 355 -3.63 4.18 12.00
C TRP A 355 -3.48 5.70 11.85
N ILE A 356 -4.37 6.33 11.08
CA ILE A 356 -4.37 7.79 10.94
C ILE A 356 -4.51 8.44 12.32
N GLY A 357 -5.49 8.01 13.11
CA GLY A 357 -5.81 8.62 14.40
C GLY A 357 -4.72 8.45 15.45
N VAL A 358 -4.04 7.29 15.50
CA VAL A 358 -3.00 7.02 16.51
C VAL A 358 -1.63 7.57 16.16
N THR A 359 -1.37 7.83 14.88
CA THR A 359 -0.05 8.31 14.41
C THR A 359 -0.08 9.77 13.97
N GLY A 360 -1.22 10.26 13.44
CA GLY A 360 -1.32 11.60 12.89
C GLY A 360 -0.76 11.75 11.48
N LEU A 361 -0.62 10.66 10.72
CA LEU A 361 -0.11 10.65 9.35
C LEU A 361 -0.97 11.49 8.38
N ASP A 362 -0.46 11.75 7.16
CA ASP A 362 -0.97 12.78 6.27
C ASP A 362 -1.58 12.24 4.98
N GLY A 363 -1.34 10.98 4.66
CA GLY A 363 -1.88 10.36 3.45
C GLY A 363 -1.84 8.84 3.49
N ILE A 364 -2.56 8.23 2.55
CA ILE A 364 -2.57 6.79 2.33
C ILE A 364 -2.22 6.50 0.87
N ARG A 365 -1.31 5.56 0.65
CA ARG A 365 -1.21 4.84 -0.62
C ARG A 365 -1.98 3.54 -0.46
N GLN A 366 -3.04 3.39 -1.23
CA GLN A 366 -3.81 2.16 -1.25
C GLN A 366 -3.25 1.22 -2.29
N ASP A 367 -2.72 0.09 -1.80
CA ASP A 367 -2.18 -0.99 -2.61
C ASP A 367 -3.24 -1.61 -3.52
N THR A 368 -2.88 -1.95 -4.74
CA THR A 368 -3.63 -2.82 -5.67
C THR A 368 -5.14 -2.53 -5.79
N ILE A 369 -5.55 -1.26 -5.83
CA ILE A 369 -6.99 -0.89 -5.80
C ILE A 369 -7.80 -1.49 -6.96
N GLN A 370 -7.15 -1.84 -8.05
CA GLN A 370 -7.82 -2.38 -9.23
C GLN A 370 -8.39 -3.80 -9.01
N TYR A 371 -8.02 -4.46 -7.91
CA TYR A 371 -8.51 -5.80 -7.57
C TYR A 371 -9.57 -5.76 -6.44
N MET A 372 -9.99 -4.57 -6.04
CA MET A 372 -11.06 -4.37 -5.06
C MET A 372 -12.30 -3.75 -5.71
N PRO A 373 -13.52 -4.02 -5.19
CA PRO A 373 -14.73 -3.34 -5.65
C PRO A 373 -14.60 -1.81 -5.53
N ARG A 374 -14.90 -1.09 -6.61
CA ARG A 374 -14.87 0.39 -6.59
C ARG A 374 -15.85 1.00 -5.58
N SER A 375 -16.94 0.29 -5.25
CA SER A 375 -17.85 0.68 -4.15
C SER A 375 -17.15 0.70 -2.80
N PHE A 376 -16.29 -0.28 -2.51
CA PHE A 376 -15.48 -0.29 -1.28
C PHE A 376 -14.49 0.88 -1.26
N ILE A 377 -13.82 1.19 -2.37
CA ILE A 377 -12.92 2.36 -2.48
C ILE A 377 -13.66 3.65 -2.16
N ARG A 378 -14.90 3.79 -2.67
CA ARG A 378 -15.77 4.92 -2.34
C ARG A 378 -16.09 4.98 -0.84
N GLU A 379 -16.48 3.87 -0.23
CA GLU A 379 -16.79 3.82 1.21
C GLU A 379 -15.60 4.21 2.07
N LEU A 380 -14.41 3.72 1.73
CA LEU A 380 -13.15 4.07 2.38
C LEU A 380 -12.87 5.57 2.22
N SER A 381 -12.92 6.10 0.99
CA SER A 381 -12.70 7.54 0.71
C SER A 381 -13.68 8.43 1.49
N ASP A 382 -14.99 8.09 1.46
CA ASP A 382 -16.03 8.82 2.18
C ASP A 382 -15.80 8.80 3.70
N ALA A 383 -15.36 7.67 4.26
CA ALA A 383 -15.06 7.54 5.68
C ALA A 383 -13.83 8.36 6.09
N LEU A 384 -12.79 8.32 5.29
CA LEU A 384 -11.56 9.09 5.48
C LEU A 384 -11.85 10.60 5.47
N HIS A 385 -12.47 11.11 4.42
CA HIS A 385 -12.73 12.54 4.28
C HIS A 385 -13.76 13.07 5.30
N ARG A 386 -14.70 12.23 5.75
CA ARG A 386 -15.65 12.58 6.81
C ARG A 386 -14.95 12.81 8.14
N GLN A 387 -13.96 11.97 8.48
CA GLN A 387 -13.23 12.07 9.74
C GLN A 387 -12.05 13.05 9.66
N TYR A 388 -11.31 13.01 8.54
CA TYR A 388 -10.10 13.79 8.30
C TYR A 388 -10.22 14.52 6.94
N PRO A 389 -10.88 15.69 6.89
CA PRO A 389 -11.22 16.34 5.61
C PRO A 389 -10.04 16.74 4.72
N ARG A 390 -8.82 16.78 5.25
CA ARG A 390 -7.60 17.08 4.49
C ARG A 390 -6.82 15.81 4.11
N MET A 391 -7.25 14.64 4.60
CA MET A 391 -6.57 13.38 4.27
C MET A 391 -6.55 13.21 2.75
N TRP A 392 -5.46 12.65 2.27
CA TRP A 392 -5.27 12.37 0.86
C TRP A 392 -5.02 10.87 0.66
N MET A 393 -5.59 10.33 -0.39
CA MET A 393 -5.39 8.93 -0.76
C MET A 393 -5.01 8.80 -2.23
N VAL A 394 -3.91 8.11 -2.51
CA VAL A 394 -3.51 7.69 -3.86
C VAL A 394 -3.71 6.20 -4.01
N GLY A 395 -4.31 5.81 -5.12
CA GLY A 395 -4.50 4.39 -5.45
C GLY A 395 -3.50 3.88 -6.46
N GLU A 396 -3.03 2.67 -6.25
CA GLU A 396 -2.21 1.99 -7.23
C GLU A 396 -3.08 1.28 -8.26
N VAL A 397 -2.99 1.74 -9.50
CA VAL A 397 -3.48 1.07 -10.71
C VAL A 397 -2.27 0.79 -11.58
N PHE A 398 -1.66 -0.39 -11.42
CA PHE A 398 -0.42 -0.75 -12.11
C PHE A 398 -0.69 -1.10 -13.57
N GLU A 399 -1.05 -0.06 -14.37
CA GLU A 399 -1.42 -0.20 -15.77
C GLU A 399 -0.85 0.93 -16.64
N ARG A 400 -0.49 0.59 -17.86
CA ARG A 400 0.06 1.54 -18.84
C ARG A 400 -1.04 2.20 -19.69
N ASP A 401 -2.28 1.83 -19.52
CA ASP A 401 -3.43 2.40 -20.20
C ASP A 401 -4.04 3.52 -19.34
N ALA A 402 -4.05 4.73 -19.88
CA ALA A 402 -4.61 5.90 -19.20
C ALA A 402 -6.12 5.77 -18.94
N ALA A 403 -6.87 5.00 -19.73
CA ALA A 403 -8.28 4.76 -19.47
C ALA A 403 -8.49 3.91 -18.21
N GLN A 404 -7.59 2.95 -17.94
CA GLN A 404 -7.67 2.14 -16.74
C GLN A 404 -7.34 2.97 -15.49
N THR A 405 -6.30 3.76 -15.53
CA THR A 405 -5.94 4.63 -14.39
C THR A 405 -7.04 5.68 -14.15
N ALA A 406 -7.56 6.30 -15.22
CA ALA A 406 -8.63 7.28 -15.11
C ALA A 406 -9.95 6.69 -14.57
N PHE A 407 -10.22 5.41 -14.78
CA PHE A 407 -11.42 4.75 -14.28
C PHE A 407 -11.51 4.75 -12.74
N PHE A 408 -10.36 4.77 -12.06
CA PHE A 408 -10.31 4.69 -10.60
C PHE A 408 -10.23 6.04 -9.88
N ILE A 409 -9.85 7.14 -10.54
CA ILE A 409 -9.81 8.45 -9.87
C ILE A 409 -11.23 8.96 -9.56
N GLY A 410 -11.39 9.72 -8.48
CA GLY A 410 -12.69 10.30 -8.08
C GLY A 410 -13.11 11.49 -8.92
N ASP A 411 -14.28 12.04 -8.59
CA ASP A 411 -14.97 13.17 -9.23
C ASP A 411 -15.51 12.86 -10.64
N HIS A 412 -15.67 11.60 -10.97
CA HIS A 412 -16.49 11.16 -12.10
C HIS A 412 -17.12 9.79 -11.82
N THR A 413 -18.27 9.56 -12.41
CA THR A 413 -19.00 8.30 -12.28
C THR A 413 -18.61 7.37 -13.42
N GLY A 414 -18.10 6.18 -13.10
CA GLY A 414 -17.83 5.14 -14.09
C GLY A 414 -19.11 4.53 -14.67
N TRP A 415 -18.95 3.62 -15.65
CA TRP A 415 -20.07 2.89 -16.25
C TRP A 415 -20.85 2.03 -15.23
N ASP A 416 -20.19 1.63 -14.13
CA ASP A 416 -20.75 0.88 -13.00
C ASP A 416 -21.59 1.74 -12.03
N GLY A 417 -21.73 3.03 -12.29
CA GLY A 417 -22.47 3.97 -11.46
C GLY A 417 -21.70 4.43 -10.21
N VAL A 418 -20.42 4.08 -10.08
CA VAL A 418 -19.60 4.43 -8.91
C VAL A 418 -18.66 5.61 -9.22
N ASP A 419 -18.67 6.61 -8.34
CA ASP A 419 -17.60 7.59 -8.18
C ASP A 419 -16.79 7.20 -6.94
N THR A 420 -15.54 6.85 -7.10
CA THR A 420 -14.66 6.33 -6.02
C THR A 420 -14.30 7.37 -4.96
N LYS A 421 -14.42 8.66 -5.28
CA LYS A 421 -13.93 9.77 -4.43
C LYS A 421 -12.43 9.74 -4.12
N LEU A 422 -11.68 8.92 -4.85
CA LEU A 422 -10.23 8.78 -4.69
C LEU A 422 -9.53 10.07 -5.12
N ASP A 423 -8.60 10.58 -4.31
CA ASP A 423 -7.94 11.86 -4.57
C ASP A 423 -6.96 11.79 -5.74
N SER A 424 -6.22 10.69 -5.87
CA SER A 424 -5.15 10.54 -6.85
C SER A 424 -4.97 9.09 -7.29
N VAL A 425 -4.33 8.91 -8.45
CA VAL A 425 -3.80 7.63 -8.94
C VAL A 425 -2.37 7.84 -9.42
N PHE A 426 -1.56 6.79 -9.43
CA PHE A 426 -0.22 6.84 -10.01
C PHE A 426 -0.27 6.87 -11.54
N ASP A 427 0.60 7.68 -12.15
CA ASP A 427 0.68 7.88 -13.60
C ASP A 427 1.66 6.89 -14.26
N PHE A 428 1.36 5.61 -14.17
CA PHE A 428 2.14 4.58 -14.87
C PHE A 428 2.15 4.76 -16.40
N PRO A 429 1.10 5.29 -17.05
CA PRO A 429 1.15 5.59 -18.48
C PRO A 429 2.23 6.59 -18.87
N VAL A 430 2.31 7.74 -18.18
CA VAL A 430 3.34 8.77 -18.46
C VAL A 430 4.72 8.31 -18.00
N TRP A 431 4.81 7.62 -16.87
CA TRP A 431 6.05 6.97 -16.42
C TRP A 431 6.64 6.07 -17.50
N ASN A 432 5.85 5.14 -18.05
CA ASN A 432 6.30 4.23 -19.09
C ASN A 432 6.77 4.99 -20.36
N ALA A 433 6.01 6.00 -20.80
CA ALA A 433 6.40 6.83 -21.95
C ALA A 433 7.73 7.53 -21.70
N SER A 434 7.96 8.04 -20.48
CA SER A 434 9.20 8.74 -20.13
C SER A 434 10.41 7.80 -20.04
N LEU A 435 10.25 6.60 -19.51
CA LEU A 435 11.31 5.58 -19.54
C LEU A 435 11.73 5.27 -20.97
N LEU A 436 10.77 5.01 -21.86
CA LEU A 436 11.04 4.66 -23.25
C LEU A 436 11.68 5.82 -24.02
N ALA A 437 11.23 7.06 -23.80
CA ALA A 437 11.77 8.24 -24.46
C ALA A 437 13.23 8.52 -24.01
N PHE A 438 13.49 8.50 -22.70
CA PHE A 438 14.82 8.85 -22.17
C PHE A 438 15.83 7.68 -22.19
N THR A 439 15.40 6.49 -22.60
CA THR A 439 16.29 5.38 -22.99
C THR A 439 16.43 5.24 -24.51
N ASN A 440 15.94 6.21 -25.28
CA ASN A 440 15.97 6.25 -26.74
C ASN A 440 15.27 5.05 -27.44
N LYS A 441 14.26 4.47 -26.79
CA LYS A 441 13.44 3.39 -27.39
C LYS A 441 12.33 3.94 -28.28
N VAL A 442 11.85 5.16 -27.99
CA VAL A 442 10.83 5.88 -28.78
C VAL A 442 11.23 7.35 -28.91
N PRO A 443 10.72 8.07 -29.92
CA PRO A 443 10.91 9.52 -30.04
C PRO A 443 10.37 10.28 -28.83
N VAL A 444 11.00 11.41 -28.47
CA VAL A 444 10.63 12.27 -27.33
C VAL A 444 9.19 12.79 -27.43
N ARG A 445 8.65 12.98 -28.64
CA ARG A 445 7.24 13.34 -28.85
C ARG A 445 6.26 12.38 -28.16
N ALA A 446 6.65 11.12 -27.87
CA ALA A 446 5.82 10.16 -27.18
C ALA A 446 5.35 10.66 -25.80
N LEU A 447 6.11 11.53 -25.15
CA LEU A 447 5.70 12.19 -23.90
C LEU A 447 4.44 13.02 -24.10
N ARG A 448 4.44 13.89 -25.13
CA ARG A 448 3.28 14.71 -25.49
C ARG A 448 2.11 13.82 -25.94
N ASP A 449 2.39 12.79 -26.72
CA ASP A 449 1.36 11.87 -27.21
C ASP A 449 0.71 11.08 -26.07
N GLN A 450 1.41 10.85 -24.96
CA GLN A 450 0.82 10.27 -23.74
C GLN A 450 0.02 11.32 -22.95
N LEU A 451 0.54 12.53 -22.79
CA LEU A 451 -0.12 13.61 -22.04
C LEU A 451 -1.46 14.08 -22.67
N LYS A 452 -1.73 13.78 -23.96
CA LYS A 452 -3.06 14.06 -24.55
C LYS A 452 -4.20 13.34 -23.82
N TYR A 453 -3.91 12.21 -23.16
CA TYR A 453 -4.89 11.45 -22.37
C TYR A 453 -5.23 12.10 -21.02
N ASP A 454 -4.60 13.23 -20.68
CA ASP A 454 -5.02 14.07 -19.56
C ASP A 454 -6.50 14.46 -19.66
N ALA A 455 -7.06 14.50 -20.86
CA ALA A 455 -8.48 14.71 -21.11
C ALA A 455 -9.42 13.64 -20.49
N LEU A 456 -8.90 12.48 -20.12
CA LEU A 456 -9.68 11.42 -19.46
C LEU A 456 -9.86 11.66 -17.95
N TYR A 457 -9.03 12.50 -17.34
CA TYR A 457 -9.08 12.79 -15.91
C TYR A 457 -9.89 14.06 -15.62
N PRO A 458 -10.74 14.06 -14.60
CA PRO A 458 -11.48 15.27 -14.20
C PRO A 458 -10.56 16.46 -13.90
N ASP A 459 -9.43 16.19 -13.25
CA ASP A 459 -8.37 17.14 -12.99
C ASP A 459 -7.00 16.43 -13.07
N PRO A 460 -6.26 16.56 -14.19
CA PRO A 460 -4.97 15.91 -14.35
C PRO A 460 -3.89 16.44 -13.40
N SER A 461 -4.11 17.57 -12.73
CA SER A 461 -3.19 18.06 -11.72
C SER A 461 -3.17 17.22 -10.43
N ARG A 462 -4.19 16.39 -10.23
CA ARG A 462 -4.31 15.50 -9.05
C ARG A 462 -3.51 14.20 -9.17
N ILE A 463 -3.00 13.88 -10.37
CA ILE A 463 -2.28 12.63 -10.62
C ILE A 463 -0.93 12.64 -9.91
N THR A 464 -0.48 11.48 -9.44
CA THR A 464 0.85 11.29 -8.86
C THR A 464 1.80 10.73 -9.91
N ASN A 465 2.73 11.59 -10.38
CA ASN A 465 3.77 11.17 -11.31
C ASN A 465 4.87 10.41 -10.56
N LEU A 466 5.36 9.32 -11.12
CA LEU A 466 6.43 8.57 -10.50
C LEU A 466 7.70 8.58 -11.36
N ALA A 467 8.85 8.71 -10.73
CA ALA A 467 10.12 8.44 -11.38
C ALA A 467 10.36 6.94 -11.44
N ASN A 468 10.09 6.25 -10.33
CA ASN A 468 10.17 4.79 -10.22
C ASN A 468 9.49 4.31 -8.94
N ASN A 469 9.31 2.97 -8.78
CA ASN A 469 8.85 2.38 -7.54
C ASN A 469 9.58 1.05 -7.23
N HIS A 470 9.16 0.38 -6.16
CA HIS A 470 9.78 -0.85 -5.68
C HIS A 470 9.38 -2.11 -6.48
N ASP A 471 8.47 -2.00 -7.46
CA ASP A 471 7.99 -3.13 -8.30
C ASP A 471 8.54 -3.08 -9.73
N THR A 472 9.38 -2.10 -10.03
CA THR A 472 9.93 -1.90 -11.37
C THR A 472 11.44 -1.82 -11.35
N ALA A 473 12.08 -2.20 -12.47
CA ALA A 473 13.53 -2.03 -12.62
C ALA A 473 13.90 -0.54 -12.53
N ARG A 474 15.01 -0.23 -11.87
CA ARG A 474 15.51 1.14 -11.75
C ARG A 474 15.98 1.66 -13.12
N PHE A 475 15.76 2.96 -13.36
CA PHE A 475 16.11 3.59 -14.65
C PHE A 475 17.52 3.23 -15.12
N MET A 476 18.53 3.31 -14.24
CA MET A 476 19.93 3.05 -14.58
C MET A 476 20.24 1.60 -14.96
N SER A 477 19.30 0.67 -14.77
CA SER A 477 19.44 -0.73 -15.19
C SER A 477 18.71 -1.08 -16.47
N LEU A 478 17.99 -0.12 -17.06
CA LEU A 478 17.29 -0.32 -18.33
C LEU A 478 18.30 -0.31 -19.49
N GLU A 479 17.98 -1.08 -20.53
CA GLU A 479 18.75 -1.05 -21.75
C GLU A 479 18.66 0.34 -22.41
N GLY A 480 19.80 0.91 -22.77
CA GLY A 480 19.90 2.27 -23.31
C GLY A 480 19.96 3.37 -22.25
N ALA A 481 19.93 3.03 -20.96
CA ALA A 481 20.03 4.02 -19.89
C ALA A 481 21.39 4.73 -19.88
N THR A 482 21.33 6.05 -19.70
CA THR A 482 22.49 6.89 -19.47
C THR A 482 22.23 7.77 -18.24
N LEU A 483 23.29 8.35 -17.66
CA LEU A 483 23.11 9.29 -16.55
C LEU A 483 22.29 10.52 -16.99
N GLU A 484 22.54 11.01 -18.19
CA GLU A 484 21.83 12.15 -18.77
C GLU A 484 20.35 11.82 -19.00
N GLY A 485 20.04 10.60 -19.47
CA GLY A 485 18.66 10.12 -19.59
C GLY A 485 17.97 10.07 -18.24
N ALA A 486 18.62 9.56 -17.19
CA ALA A 486 18.09 9.55 -15.82
C ALA A 486 17.87 10.98 -15.29
N MET A 487 18.80 11.90 -15.55
CA MET A 487 18.66 13.32 -15.19
C MET A 487 17.45 13.95 -15.88
N MET A 488 17.22 13.66 -17.17
CA MET A 488 16.06 14.14 -17.92
C MET A 488 14.76 13.55 -17.39
N HIS A 489 14.74 12.26 -17.04
CA HIS A 489 13.60 11.58 -16.46
C HIS A 489 13.17 12.21 -15.12
N ILE A 490 14.11 12.47 -14.22
CA ILE A 490 13.84 13.19 -12.95
C ILE A 490 13.35 14.62 -13.21
N ALA A 491 14.00 15.36 -14.13
CA ALA A 491 13.58 16.72 -14.47
C ALA A 491 12.16 16.76 -15.03
N PHE A 492 11.81 15.83 -15.91
CA PHE A 492 10.47 15.70 -16.46
C PHE A 492 9.44 15.38 -15.36
N THR A 493 9.70 14.37 -14.52
CA THR A 493 8.82 13.98 -13.40
C THR A 493 8.55 15.16 -12.46
N LEU A 494 9.58 15.97 -12.15
CA LEU A 494 9.47 17.13 -11.25
C LEU A 494 8.86 18.38 -11.91
N SER A 495 8.78 18.45 -13.25
CA SER A 495 8.28 19.63 -13.98
C SER A 495 6.93 19.42 -14.66
N VAL A 496 6.52 18.20 -14.96
CA VAL A 496 5.20 17.88 -15.53
C VAL A 496 4.09 18.15 -14.50
N ARG A 497 2.82 18.14 -14.91
CA ARG A 497 1.67 18.36 -14.01
C ARG A 497 1.60 17.25 -12.93
N GLY A 498 0.90 17.50 -11.81
CA GLY A 498 0.68 16.53 -10.74
C GLY A 498 1.70 16.58 -9.60
N THR A 499 1.63 15.60 -8.71
CA THR A 499 2.50 15.44 -7.54
C THR A 499 3.62 14.46 -7.86
N PRO A 500 4.92 14.86 -7.86
CA PRO A 500 6.00 13.93 -8.18
C PRO A 500 6.33 12.99 -7.03
N GLN A 501 6.68 11.75 -7.37
CA GLN A 501 7.17 10.72 -6.46
C GLN A 501 8.51 10.17 -6.95
N LEU A 502 9.49 10.09 -6.06
CA LEU A 502 10.81 9.50 -6.24
C LEU A 502 10.90 8.21 -5.43
N TYR A 503 11.70 7.25 -5.89
CA TYR A 503 12.03 6.05 -5.14
C TYR A 503 13.42 6.19 -4.51
N TYR A 504 13.63 5.73 -3.26
CA TYR A 504 14.93 5.87 -2.60
C TYR A 504 16.08 5.38 -3.48
N GLY A 505 17.15 6.19 -3.52
CA GLY A 505 18.34 5.92 -4.34
C GLY A 505 18.26 6.40 -5.79
N GLU A 506 17.10 6.86 -6.31
CA GLU A 506 17.04 7.50 -7.64
C GLU A 506 17.87 8.77 -7.68
N GLU A 507 17.91 9.53 -6.58
CA GLU A 507 18.72 10.75 -6.43
C GLU A 507 20.23 10.50 -6.45
N ILE A 508 20.67 9.26 -6.35
CA ILE A 508 22.08 8.86 -6.48
C ILE A 508 22.31 7.90 -7.65
N ALA A 509 21.35 7.82 -8.58
CA ALA A 509 21.42 6.96 -9.76
C ALA A 509 21.71 5.48 -9.41
N MET A 510 21.04 4.94 -8.40
CA MET A 510 21.16 3.53 -8.04
C MET A 510 20.73 2.63 -9.19
N GLU A 511 21.44 1.52 -9.34
CA GLU A 511 21.12 0.45 -10.26
C GLU A 511 20.32 -0.64 -9.52
N GLY A 512 19.51 -1.37 -10.26
CA GLY A 512 18.77 -2.53 -9.80
C GLY A 512 17.82 -2.99 -10.90
N LYS A 513 17.94 -4.23 -11.33
CA LYS A 513 17.04 -4.85 -12.29
C LYS A 513 15.70 -5.13 -11.61
N GLU A 514 14.93 -6.07 -12.09
CA GLU A 514 13.66 -6.46 -11.48
C GLU A 514 13.84 -7.07 -10.09
N ASP A 515 12.73 -7.26 -9.36
CA ASP A 515 12.70 -7.85 -8.02
C ASP A 515 13.53 -9.16 -7.94
N PRO A 516 14.42 -9.27 -6.95
CA PRO A 516 14.66 -8.38 -5.79
C PRO A 516 15.78 -7.35 -6.00
N ASP A 517 16.39 -7.29 -7.18
CA ASP A 517 17.59 -6.48 -7.42
C ASP A 517 17.31 -4.96 -7.39
N ASN A 518 16.08 -4.53 -7.72
CA ASN A 518 15.64 -3.13 -7.61
C ASN A 518 15.50 -2.65 -6.15
N ARG A 519 15.53 -3.57 -5.18
CA ARG A 519 15.35 -3.34 -3.75
C ARG A 519 16.67 -3.45 -2.98
N ARG A 520 17.79 -3.03 -3.60
CA ARG A 520 19.12 -3.01 -2.96
C ARG A 520 19.15 -2.04 -1.79
N ASP A 521 20.02 -2.32 -0.80
CA ASP A 521 20.28 -1.44 0.32
C ASP A 521 20.77 -0.07 -0.13
N PHE A 522 20.34 0.98 0.56
CA PHE A 522 20.92 2.31 0.38
C PHE A 522 22.35 2.31 0.93
N PRO A 523 23.37 2.72 0.13
CA PRO A 523 24.76 2.60 0.55
C PRO A 523 25.10 3.54 1.72
N GLY A 524 25.52 2.98 2.83
CA GLY A 524 25.81 3.69 4.08
C GLY A 524 24.68 3.62 5.09
N GLY A 525 23.57 2.92 4.78
CA GLY A 525 22.47 2.71 5.72
C GLY A 525 22.73 1.63 6.75
N PHE A 526 23.75 0.82 6.58
CA PHE A 526 23.92 -0.39 7.41
C PHE A 526 25.31 -0.49 8.04
N PRO A 527 25.42 -1.07 9.24
CA PRO A 527 26.70 -1.32 9.88
C PRO A 527 27.66 -2.11 8.96
N GLY A 528 28.89 -1.62 8.85
CA GLY A 528 29.93 -2.25 8.02
C GLY A 528 29.90 -1.89 6.54
N ASP A 529 29.02 -1.00 6.08
CA ASP A 529 29.04 -0.49 4.72
C ASP A 529 30.35 0.25 4.41
N ALA A 530 30.95 -0.05 3.27
CA ALA A 530 32.26 0.49 2.88
C ALA A 530 32.24 2.02 2.61
N ARG A 531 31.07 2.62 2.44
CA ARG A 531 30.88 4.04 2.16
C ARG A 531 29.49 4.50 2.63
N ASN A 532 29.34 5.79 2.81
CA ASN A 532 28.09 6.41 3.22
C ASN A 532 27.60 7.41 2.16
N ALA A 533 26.64 7.02 1.31
CA ALA A 533 26.09 7.88 0.26
C ALA A 533 25.10 8.94 0.79
N PHE A 534 24.73 8.90 2.07
CA PHE A 534 24.00 10.01 2.69
C PHE A 534 24.84 11.28 2.78
N THR A 535 26.17 11.15 2.73
CA THR A 535 27.10 12.30 2.75
C THR A 535 27.77 12.52 1.40
N PRO A 536 28.16 13.78 1.05
CA PRO A 536 28.85 14.08 -0.20
C PRO A 536 30.16 13.29 -0.37
N GLU A 537 30.91 13.08 0.70
CA GLU A 537 32.21 12.40 0.71
C GLU A 537 32.09 10.92 0.36
N GLY A 538 30.95 10.30 0.71
CA GLY A 538 30.71 8.89 0.43
C GLY A 538 30.06 8.63 -0.93
N ARG A 539 29.64 9.67 -1.67
CA ARG A 539 29.08 9.55 -3.01
C ARG A 539 30.18 9.45 -4.07
N LYS A 540 29.95 8.58 -5.06
CA LYS A 540 30.78 8.57 -6.28
C LYS A 540 30.50 9.83 -7.11
N PRO A 541 31.41 10.25 -8.01
CA PRO A 541 31.19 11.47 -8.82
C PRO A 541 29.86 11.49 -9.59
N ARG A 542 29.44 10.34 -10.17
CA ARG A 542 28.14 10.24 -10.87
C ARG A 542 26.95 10.38 -9.92
N GLU A 543 27.07 9.83 -8.71
CA GLU A 543 26.03 9.89 -7.68
C GLU A 543 25.87 11.30 -7.13
N GLN A 544 26.99 12.00 -6.91
CA GLN A 544 26.98 13.40 -6.49
C GLN A 544 26.34 14.30 -7.56
N LYS A 545 26.70 14.10 -8.85
CA LYS A 545 26.10 14.83 -9.99
C LYS A 545 24.58 14.64 -10.02
N MET A 546 24.11 13.40 -9.86
CA MET A 546 22.67 13.08 -9.86
C MET A 546 21.95 13.66 -8.65
N HIS A 547 22.56 13.58 -7.46
CA HIS A 547 22.02 14.14 -6.22
C HIS A 547 21.85 15.66 -6.31
N GLU A 548 22.89 16.38 -6.77
CA GLU A 548 22.83 17.84 -6.98
C GLU A 548 21.75 18.22 -8.01
N TRP A 549 21.63 17.44 -9.09
CA TRP A 549 20.60 17.64 -10.10
C TRP A 549 19.21 17.49 -9.54
N THR A 550 18.93 16.39 -8.85
CA THR A 550 17.63 16.10 -8.23
C THR A 550 17.26 17.17 -7.21
N ARG A 551 18.19 17.49 -6.30
CA ARG A 551 18.02 18.55 -5.29
C ARG A 551 17.72 19.91 -5.92
N ASN A 552 18.44 20.28 -6.98
CA ASN A 552 18.23 21.55 -7.69
C ASN A 552 16.85 21.61 -8.35
N TRP A 553 16.38 20.53 -8.96
CA TRP A 553 15.04 20.47 -9.55
C TRP A 553 13.92 20.52 -8.49
N ILE A 554 14.10 19.84 -7.36
CA ILE A 554 13.15 19.93 -6.24
C ILE A 554 13.09 21.37 -5.71
N ARG A 555 14.25 22.02 -5.53
CA ARG A 555 14.31 23.43 -5.11
C ARG A 555 13.64 24.35 -6.14
N LEU A 556 13.94 24.19 -7.44
CA LEU A 556 13.31 24.97 -8.49
C LEU A 556 11.79 24.85 -8.47
N ARG A 557 11.28 23.61 -8.28
CA ARG A 557 9.85 23.37 -8.12
C ARG A 557 9.28 24.08 -6.89
N ALA A 558 9.99 24.05 -5.76
CA ALA A 558 9.56 24.73 -4.53
C ALA A 558 9.53 26.26 -4.68
N GLU A 559 10.46 26.85 -5.40
CA GLU A 559 10.55 28.30 -5.63
C GLU A 559 9.52 28.81 -6.64
N HIS A 560 9.12 27.97 -7.62
CA HIS A 560 8.23 28.37 -8.70
C HIS A 560 6.83 27.74 -8.59
N SER A 561 5.84 28.54 -8.22
CA SER A 561 4.44 28.09 -8.10
C SER A 561 3.88 27.52 -9.41
N ALA A 562 4.36 28.03 -10.56
CA ALA A 562 3.98 27.51 -11.88
C ALA A 562 4.30 26.01 -12.02
N LEU A 563 5.47 25.53 -11.56
CA LEU A 563 5.83 24.11 -11.61
C LEU A 563 4.93 23.24 -10.72
N ARG A 564 4.39 23.79 -9.64
CA ARG A 564 3.51 23.10 -8.70
C ARG A 564 2.05 23.11 -9.13
N ARG A 565 1.54 24.27 -9.60
CA ARG A 565 0.09 24.52 -9.80
C ARG A 565 -0.27 25.03 -11.18
N GLY A 566 0.72 25.40 -12.00
CA GLY A 566 0.48 25.96 -13.32
C GLY A 566 -0.11 24.94 -14.29
N ARG A 567 -0.92 25.40 -15.22
CA ARG A 567 -1.41 24.59 -16.33
C ARG A 567 -0.25 24.22 -17.25
N LEU A 568 -0.20 22.98 -17.74
CA LEU A 568 0.74 22.55 -18.79
C LEU A 568 0.24 23.04 -20.14
N ILE A 569 1.15 23.60 -20.93
CA ILE A 569 0.89 24.12 -22.27
C ILE A 569 1.96 23.62 -23.21
N ASP A 570 1.58 22.87 -24.24
CA ASP A 570 2.46 22.46 -25.33
C ASP A 570 2.91 23.68 -26.13
N LEU A 571 4.23 23.84 -26.31
CA LEU A 571 4.79 24.92 -27.12
C LEU A 571 5.38 24.38 -28.43
N PHE A 572 6.09 23.26 -28.38
CA PHE A 572 6.70 22.62 -29.54
C PHE A 572 6.96 21.14 -29.23
N TYR A 573 6.87 20.30 -30.24
CA TYR A 573 7.25 18.87 -30.14
C TYR A 573 7.64 18.33 -31.52
N ASP A 574 8.66 17.50 -31.54
CA ASP A 574 9.07 16.65 -32.66
C ASP A 574 9.69 15.34 -32.12
N ASP A 575 10.43 14.63 -32.96
CA ASP A 575 11.06 13.37 -32.57
C ASP A 575 12.17 13.53 -31.53
N ASP A 576 12.84 14.66 -31.50
CA ASP A 576 14.01 14.93 -30.69
C ASP A 576 13.73 15.83 -29.48
N ALA A 577 12.63 16.60 -29.51
CA ALA A 577 12.36 17.60 -28.49
C ALA A 577 10.86 17.71 -28.14
N TYR A 578 10.59 17.95 -26.87
CA TYR A 578 9.29 18.38 -26.36
C TYR A 578 9.47 19.59 -25.47
N VAL A 579 8.87 20.72 -25.87
CA VAL A 579 8.91 21.99 -25.14
C VAL A 579 7.51 22.30 -24.61
N PHE A 580 7.40 22.50 -23.32
CA PHE A 580 6.14 22.88 -22.66
C PHE A 580 6.37 24.01 -21.67
N ALA A 581 5.33 24.78 -21.41
CA ALA A 581 5.29 25.77 -20.35
C ALA A 581 4.41 25.30 -19.20
N ARG A 582 4.66 25.86 -18.04
CA ARG A 582 3.80 25.77 -16.86
C ARG A 582 3.35 27.20 -16.49
N GLN A 583 2.05 27.49 -16.62
CA GLN A 583 1.48 28.83 -16.45
C GLN A 583 0.44 28.87 -15.32
#